data_e76f30fe2c573f83926027228c8b1f94
#
_entry.id   e76f30fe2c573f83926027228c8b1f94
#
_cell.length_a   1.000
_cell.length_b   1.000
_cell.length_c   1.000
_cell.angle_alpha   90.00
_cell.angle_beta   90.00
_cell.angle_gamma   90.00
#
_symmetry.space_group_name_H-M   'P 1'
#
loop_
_entity.id
_entity.type
_entity.pdbx_description
1 polymer ?
#
loop_
_entity_poly.entity_id
_entity_poly.type
_entity_poly.pdbx_seq_one_letter_code
_entity_poly.pdbx_strand_id
1 'polypeptide(L)'
;MAQLWGGRFTKETDKLVYNFNASIGFDQKFFHQDVQGSKAHVTMLAKQGILTENERDVILKGLDSIVADVDAGKLEITSEYEDIHSFVEANLIDRVGDAGKKLHTGRSRNDQVALDMKLYVRDEIQELDKLVKHLLETLNKIMEENLHTYMPGFTHLQKAQPITLAHHMGAYFEMFKRDRSRLSDIYGRMNYCPLGSGALAGTTYPLDREYSASLMEFEGPTLNSMDSVADRDYVIELLSALSTIMMHLSRFSEEIIIWNSNEYRFVEIDDAYSTGSSIMPQKKNPDIAELVRGKTGRVYGALMSILTTMKGIPLAYNKDMQEDKELTFDAIDTVKGCLALFDGMISTMKFRNDVMEDSAKHGFTNATDAADYLVNHGVPFRDAHGIVGRLVLYCLDKGISLDEMSLEEYKEISPVFENDIYDAISIRTCVEKRMTIGAPGSEAMKKVVELNKKYLSEN
;
A
#
# COMPACT_ATOMS: atom_id res chain seq x y z
N MET A 1 -40.57 -2.45 -8.54
CA MET A 1 -39.29 -3.13 -8.31
C MET A 1 -39.23 -4.33 -9.25
N ALA A 2 -38.36 -4.31 -10.23
CA ALA A 2 -38.23 -5.39 -11.20
C ALA A 2 -37.39 -6.52 -10.58
N GLN A 3 -38.03 -7.56 -10.06
CA GLN A 3 -37.35 -8.79 -9.64
C GLN A 3 -37.21 -9.73 -10.84
N LEU A 4 -36.01 -10.06 -11.24
CA LEU A 4 -35.71 -10.96 -12.35
C LEU A 4 -35.93 -12.45 -11.99
N TRP A 5 -36.31 -12.79 -10.73
CA TRP A 5 -36.39 -14.16 -10.20
C TRP A 5 -37.72 -14.52 -9.49
N GLY A 6 -38.82 -13.97 -9.92
CA GLY A 6 -40.11 -14.08 -9.21
C GLY A 6 -40.97 -15.34 -9.40
N GLY A 7 -40.62 -16.25 -10.34
CA GLY A 7 -41.55 -17.30 -10.83
C GLY A 7 -42.05 -18.36 -9.84
N ARG A 8 -41.38 -18.59 -8.69
CA ARG A 8 -41.74 -19.55 -7.65
C ARG A 8 -42.48 -18.90 -6.46
N PHE A 9 -42.31 -17.60 -6.28
CA PHE A 9 -42.78 -16.92 -5.08
C PHE A 9 -44.22 -16.44 -5.23
N THR A 10 -45.03 -16.66 -4.21
CA THR A 10 -46.48 -16.33 -4.19
C THR A 10 -46.76 -15.03 -3.43
N LYS A 11 -45.74 -14.40 -2.85
CA LYS A 11 -45.84 -13.14 -2.10
C LYS A 11 -44.75 -12.19 -2.57
N GLU A 12 -45.03 -10.88 -2.48
CA GLU A 12 -43.99 -9.86 -2.68
C GLU A 12 -42.96 -9.90 -1.56
N THR A 13 -41.72 -9.57 -1.89
CA THR A 13 -40.64 -9.48 -0.91
C THR A 13 -40.89 -8.29 0.02
N ASP A 14 -40.77 -8.49 1.33
CA ASP A 14 -40.86 -7.42 2.31
C ASP A 14 -39.79 -6.34 2.00
N LYS A 15 -40.16 -5.07 2.11
CA LYS A 15 -39.28 -3.94 1.77
C LYS A 15 -38.01 -3.90 2.62
N LEU A 16 -38.07 -4.29 3.89
CA LEU A 16 -36.88 -4.35 4.75
C LEU A 16 -35.92 -5.45 4.28
N VAL A 17 -36.47 -6.62 3.89
CA VAL A 17 -35.69 -7.73 3.36
C VAL A 17 -35.05 -7.33 2.04
N TYR A 18 -35.75 -6.64 1.15
CA TYR A 18 -35.20 -6.13 -0.11
C TYR A 18 -34.05 -5.18 0.15
N ASN A 19 -34.23 -4.17 0.99
CA ASN A 19 -33.20 -3.17 1.31
C ASN A 19 -31.97 -3.81 1.99
N PHE A 20 -32.19 -4.81 2.86
CA PHE A 20 -31.12 -5.51 3.55
C PHE A 20 -30.26 -6.36 2.61
N ASN A 21 -30.87 -6.91 1.56
CA ASN A 21 -30.17 -7.73 0.56
C ASN A 21 -29.54 -6.92 -0.57
N ALA A 22 -30.00 -5.71 -0.83
CA ALA A 22 -29.54 -4.88 -1.93
C ALA A 22 -28.08 -4.50 -1.77
N SER A 23 -27.30 -4.59 -2.87
CA SER A 23 -25.89 -4.26 -2.93
C SER A 23 -25.55 -3.06 -3.82
N ILE A 24 -26.54 -2.52 -4.55
CA ILE A 24 -26.34 -1.42 -5.51
C ILE A 24 -25.62 -0.21 -4.90
N GLY A 25 -25.79 0.05 -3.60
CA GLY A 25 -25.18 1.17 -2.89
C GLY A 25 -23.67 1.12 -2.87
N PHE A 26 -23.05 -0.06 -2.97
CA PHE A 26 -21.62 -0.23 -2.96
C PHE A 26 -21.08 -0.94 -4.20
N ASP A 27 -21.81 -1.90 -4.81
CA ASP A 27 -21.33 -2.65 -5.97
C ASP A 27 -21.31 -1.83 -7.27
N GLN A 28 -21.95 -0.67 -7.32
CA GLN A 28 -21.78 0.30 -8.40
C GLN A 28 -20.30 0.68 -8.67
N LYS A 29 -19.42 0.47 -7.69
CA LYS A 29 -17.97 0.73 -7.86
C LYS A 29 -17.34 -0.11 -8.96
N PHE A 30 -17.85 -1.30 -9.24
CA PHE A 30 -17.34 -2.11 -10.34
C PHE A 30 -18.27 -2.14 -11.57
N PHE A 31 -19.08 -1.08 -11.77
CA PHE A 31 -19.93 -0.94 -12.96
C PHE A 31 -19.19 -1.19 -14.27
N HIS A 32 -18.01 -0.60 -14.44
CA HIS A 32 -17.22 -0.77 -15.66
C HIS A 32 -16.73 -2.21 -15.85
N GLN A 33 -16.39 -2.90 -14.78
CA GLN A 33 -15.96 -4.29 -14.79
C GLN A 33 -17.13 -5.23 -15.14
N ASP A 34 -18.33 -4.98 -14.63
CA ASP A 34 -19.54 -5.74 -15.00
C ASP A 34 -19.83 -5.60 -16.49
N VAL A 35 -19.73 -4.39 -17.03
CA VAL A 35 -19.93 -4.18 -18.47
C VAL A 35 -18.81 -4.83 -19.29
N GLN A 36 -17.55 -4.76 -18.84
CA GLN A 36 -16.42 -5.45 -19.50
C GLN A 36 -16.64 -6.96 -19.53
N GLY A 37 -17.02 -7.57 -18.42
CA GLY A 37 -17.36 -8.98 -18.31
C GLY A 37 -18.52 -9.37 -19.22
N SER A 38 -19.57 -8.54 -19.26
CA SER A 38 -20.74 -8.74 -20.13
C SER A 38 -20.39 -8.66 -21.62
N LYS A 39 -19.52 -7.74 -22.04
CA LYS A 39 -19.01 -7.67 -23.42
C LYS A 39 -18.20 -8.90 -23.82
N ALA A 40 -17.32 -9.36 -22.94
CA ALA A 40 -16.54 -10.58 -23.17
C ALA A 40 -17.46 -11.81 -23.27
N HIS A 41 -18.46 -11.91 -22.40
CA HIS A 41 -19.42 -13.01 -22.40
C HIS A 41 -20.24 -13.08 -23.70
N VAL A 42 -20.85 -11.97 -24.12
CA VAL A 42 -21.66 -11.93 -25.33
C VAL A 42 -20.81 -12.20 -26.59
N THR A 43 -19.56 -11.75 -26.62
CA THR A 43 -18.61 -12.00 -27.69
C THR A 43 -18.30 -13.50 -27.79
N MET A 44 -18.08 -14.17 -26.68
CA MET A 44 -17.87 -15.62 -26.59
C MET A 44 -19.13 -16.38 -27.00
N LEU A 45 -20.32 -15.98 -26.53
CA LEU A 45 -21.58 -16.65 -26.92
C LEU A 45 -21.80 -16.63 -28.44
N ALA A 46 -21.50 -15.54 -29.11
CA ALA A 46 -21.58 -15.44 -30.56
C ALA A 46 -20.55 -16.34 -31.26
N LYS A 47 -19.31 -16.37 -30.79
CA LYS A 47 -18.26 -17.27 -31.30
C LYS A 47 -18.67 -18.73 -31.21
N GLN A 48 -19.40 -19.11 -30.17
CA GLN A 48 -19.91 -20.48 -29.96
C GLN A 48 -21.24 -20.74 -30.69
N GLY A 49 -21.76 -19.79 -31.46
CA GLY A 49 -23.02 -19.93 -32.20
C GLY A 49 -24.28 -19.99 -31.33
N ILE A 50 -24.16 -19.60 -30.03
CA ILE A 50 -25.29 -19.51 -29.12
C ILE A 50 -26.09 -18.23 -29.41
N LEU A 51 -25.42 -17.17 -29.79
CA LEU A 51 -25.98 -15.94 -30.33
C LEU A 51 -25.55 -15.77 -31.79
N THR A 52 -26.37 -15.06 -32.57
CA THR A 52 -25.96 -14.58 -33.88
C THR A 52 -25.00 -13.39 -33.74
N GLU A 53 -24.18 -13.15 -34.76
CA GLU A 53 -23.31 -11.97 -34.78
C GLU A 53 -24.08 -10.64 -34.69
N ASN A 54 -25.27 -10.57 -35.32
CA ASN A 54 -26.11 -9.38 -35.22
C ASN A 54 -26.63 -9.14 -33.82
N GLU A 55 -27.02 -10.18 -33.08
CA GLU A 55 -27.43 -10.05 -31.67
C GLU A 55 -26.27 -9.59 -30.78
N ARG A 56 -25.06 -10.16 -30.97
CA ARG A 56 -23.84 -9.69 -30.32
C ARG A 56 -23.63 -8.18 -30.54
N ASP A 57 -23.65 -7.75 -31.80
CA ASP A 57 -23.35 -6.36 -32.16
C ASP A 57 -24.39 -5.38 -31.60
N VAL A 58 -25.65 -5.77 -31.56
CA VAL A 58 -26.73 -5.00 -30.96
C VAL A 58 -26.54 -4.89 -29.46
N ILE A 59 -26.19 -5.98 -28.77
CA ILE A 59 -25.93 -5.99 -27.33
C ILE A 59 -24.68 -5.16 -27.00
N LEU A 60 -23.57 -5.30 -27.73
CA LEU A 60 -22.35 -4.52 -27.51
C LEU A 60 -22.61 -3.01 -27.63
N LYS A 61 -23.33 -2.59 -28.69
CA LYS A 61 -23.72 -1.17 -28.85
C LYS A 61 -24.62 -0.68 -27.71
N GLY A 62 -25.53 -1.53 -27.23
CA GLY A 62 -26.38 -1.23 -26.08
C GLY A 62 -25.54 -0.98 -24.81
N LEU A 63 -24.60 -1.89 -24.53
CA LEU A 63 -23.69 -1.77 -23.39
C LEU A 63 -22.80 -0.52 -23.49
N ASP A 64 -22.22 -0.23 -24.69
CA ASP A 64 -21.44 0.98 -24.92
C ASP A 64 -22.24 2.25 -24.67
N SER A 65 -23.52 2.26 -25.09
CA SER A 65 -24.38 3.41 -24.88
C SER A 65 -24.76 3.61 -23.39
N ILE A 66 -24.88 2.53 -22.61
CA ILE A 66 -25.10 2.60 -21.17
C ILE A 66 -23.89 3.25 -20.48
N VAL A 67 -22.67 2.78 -20.79
CA VAL A 67 -21.44 3.35 -20.27
C VAL A 67 -21.35 4.83 -20.60
N ALA A 68 -21.55 5.20 -21.86
CA ALA A 68 -21.47 6.59 -22.29
C ALA A 68 -22.48 7.51 -21.55
N ASP A 69 -23.68 7.00 -21.27
CA ASP A 69 -24.71 7.78 -20.58
C ASP A 69 -24.44 7.88 -19.06
N VAL A 70 -23.92 6.84 -18.43
CA VAL A 70 -23.50 6.85 -17.01
C VAL A 70 -22.32 7.81 -16.83
N ASP A 71 -21.28 7.68 -17.65
CA ASP A 71 -20.08 8.53 -17.57
C ASP A 71 -20.38 10.01 -17.85
N ALA A 72 -21.37 10.27 -18.70
CA ALA A 72 -21.84 11.63 -18.99
C ALA A 72 -22.83 12.17 -17.93
N GLY A 73 -23.20 11.40 -16.91
CA GLY A 73 -24.18 11.77 -15.91
C GLY A 73 -25.62 11.89 -16.44
N LYS A 74 -25.92 11.29 -17.60
CA LYS A 74 -27.27 11.25 -18.20
C LYS A 74 -28.12 10.10 -17.70
N LEU A 75 -27.49 9.03 -17.25
CA LEU A 75 -28.11 7.87 -16.63
C LEU A 75 -27.53 7.71 -15.23
N GLU A 76 -28.38 7.86 -14.23
CA GLU A 76 -28.00 7.74 -12.83
C GLU A 76 -28.21 6.29 -12.34
N ILE A 77 -27.23 5.75 -11.59
CA ILE A 77 -27.35 4.47 -10.92
C ILE A 77 -28.15 4.70 -9.63
N THR A 78 -29.36 4.14 -9.56
CA THR A 78 -30.31 4.40 -8.47
C THR A 78 -30.59 3.16 -7.63
N SER A 79 -31.06 3.37 -6.40
CA SER A 79 -31.48 2.31 -5.47
C SER A 79 -32.79 1.57 -5.85
N GLU A 80 -33.33 1.80 -7.04
CA GLU A 80 -34.48 1.06 -7.55
C GLU A 80 -34.14 -0.37 -7.95
N TYR A 81 -32.85 -0.63 -8.19
CA TYR A 81 -32.29 -1.95 -8.52
C TYR A 81 -31.66 -2.61 -7.31
N GLU A 82 -31.69 -3.95 -7.27
CA GLU A 82 -31.08 -4.72 -6.18
C GLU A 82 -29.54 -4.65 -6.21
N ASP A 83 -28.97 -4.77 -7.42
CA ASP A 83 -27.54 -4.78 -7.68
C ASP A 83 -27.19 -4.09 -9.01
N ILE A 84 -25.90 -3.83 -9.25
CA ILE A 84 -25.42 -3.18 -10.46
C ILE A 84 -25.72 -4.01 -11.72
N HIS A 85 -25.72 -5.33 -11.58
CA HIS A 85 -25.98 -6.24 -12.70
C HIS A 85 -27.42 -6.12 -13.18
N SER A 86 -28.38 -6.04 -12.25
CA SER A 86 -29.79 -5.80 -12.55
C SER A 86 -30.02 -4.44 -13.19
N PHE A 87 -29.27 -3.41 -12.77
CA PHE A 87 -29.28 -2.09 -13.39
C PHE A 87 -28.81 -2.17 -14.86
N VAL A 88 -27.66 -2.81 -15.11
CA VAL A 88 -27.11 -2.96 -16.48
C VAL A 88 -28.05 -3.77 -17.36
N GLU A 89 -28.57 -4.92 -16.87
CA GLU A 89 -29.45 -5.81 -17.63
C GLU A 89 -30.79 -5.13 -17.97
N ALA A 90 -31.43 -4.45 -17.05
CA ALA A 90 -32.68 -3.73 -17.28
C ALA A 90 -32.51 -2.60 -18.30
N ASN A 91 -31.49 -1.77 -18.15
CA ASN A 91 -31.20 -0.69 -19.10
C ASN A 91 -30.81 -1.22 -20.49
N LEU A 92 -30.14 -2.37 -20.57
CA LEU A 92 -29.85 -3.03 -21.84
C LEU A 92 -31.13 -3.51 -22.53
N ILE A 93 -32.04 -4.20 -21.79
CA ILE A 93 -33.31 -4.67 -22.33
C ILE A 93 -34.15 -3.52 -22.83
N ASP A 94 -34.22 -2.41 -22.12
CA ASP A 94 -34.94 -1.21 -22.52
C ASP A 94 -34.43 -0.61 -23.83
N ARG A 95 -33.12 -0.71 -24.09
CA ARG A 95 -32.48 -0.16 -25.30
C ARG A 95 -32.54 -1.11 -26.52
N VAL A 96 -32.38 -2.40 -26.29
CA VAL A 96 -32.19 -3.38 -27.40
C VAL A 96 -33.25 -4.48 -27.42
N GLY A 97 -34.22 -4.44 -26.52
CA GLY A 97 -35.36 -5.38 -26.50
C GLY A 97 -34.95 -6.83 -26.23
N ASP A 98 -35.52 -7.77 -26.97
CA ASP A 98 -35.33 -9.22 -26.77
C ASP A 98 -33.88 -9.68 -26.90
N ALA A 99 -33.05 -8.99 -27.66
CA ALA A 99 -31.64 -9.31 -27.75
C ALA A 99 -30.94 -9.15 -26.37
N GLY A 100 -31.30 -8.11 -25.61
CA GLY A 100 -30.76 -7.86 -24.28
C GLY A 100 -31.05 -8.97 -23.27
N LYS A 101 -32.20 -9.62 -23.36
CA LYS A 101 -32.58 -10.78 -22.50
C LYS A 101 -31.66 -11.99 -22.68
N LYS A 102 -30.92 -12.07 -23.79
CA LYS A 102 -30.03 -13.20 -24.12
C LYS A 102 -28.65 -13.04 -23.48
N LEU A 103 -28.29 -11.85 -22.98
CA LEU A 103 -26.99 -11.58 -22.34
C LEU A 103 -26.68 -12.55 -21.18
N HIS A 104 -27.70 -12.95 -20.41
CA HIS A 104 -27.53 -13.82 -19.24
C HIS A 104 -27.42 -15.33 -19.58
N THR A 105 -27.48 -15.72 -20.87
CA THR A 105 -27.42 -17.12 -21.29
C THR A 105 -26.15 -17.81 -20.82
N GLY A 106 -26.28 -18.93 -20.11
CA GLY A 106 -25.15 -19.72 -19.57
C GLY A 106 -24.35 -19.05 -18.47
N ARG A 107 -24.84 -17.96 -17.86
CA ARG A 107 -24.21 -17.22 -16.76
C ARG A 107 -25.05 -17.30 -15.50
N SER A 108 -24.40 -17.28 -14.34
CA SER A 108 -25.03 -17.08 -13.04
C SER A 108 -24.59 -15.73 -12.45
N ARG A 109 -25.39 -15.17 -11.54
CA ARG A 109 -24.97 -14.03 -10.74
C ARG A 109 -23.68 -14.35 -9.97
N ASN A 110 -23.47 -15.60 -9.57
CA ASN A 110 -22.32 -16.01 -8.76
C ASN A 110 -20.99 -15.89 -9.52
N ASP A 111 -20.88 -16.40 -10.75
CA ASP A 111 -19.65 -16.28 -11.55
C ASP A 111 -19.47 -14.85 -12.11
N GLN A 112 -20.56 -14.11 -12.34
CA GLN A 112 -20.54 -12.70 -12.71
C GLN A 112 -19.94 -11.83 -11.61
N VAL A 113 -20.46 -11.90 -10.38
CA VAL A 113 -19.94 -11.13 -9.24
C VAL A 113 -18.48 -11.49 -8.91
N ALA A 114 -18.13 -12.79 -9.00
CA ALA A 114 -16.76 -13.24 -8.79
C ALA A 114 -15.80 -12.66 -9.85
N LEU A 115 -16.25 -12.56 -11.11
CA LEU A 115 -15.49 -11.93 -12.18
C LEU A 115 -15.27 -10.43 -11.91
N ASP A 116 -16.35 -9.71 -11.62
CA ASP A 116 -16.32 -8.26 -11.48
C ASP A 116 -15.41 -7.85 -10.30
N MET A 117 -15.49 -8.60 -9.20
CA MET A 117 -14.61 -8.38 -8.05
C MET A 117 -13.14 -8.65 -8.39
N LYS A 118 -12.84 -9.71 -9.19
CA LYS A 118 -11.47 -9.97 -9.65
C LYS A 118 -10.96 -8.88 -10.60
N LEU A 119 -11.77 -8.45 -11.56
CA LEU A 119 -11.41 -7.35 -12.46
C LEU A 119 -11.14 -6.06 -11.67
N TYR A 120 -12.04 -5.69 -10.76
CA TYR A 120 -11.89 -4.51 -9.92
C TYR A 120 -10.60 -4.56 -9.07
N VAL A 121 -10.39 -5.66 -8.34
CA VAL A 121 -9.19 -5.81 -7.51
C VAL A 121 -7.91 -5.79 -8.36
N ARG A 122 -7.92 -6.35 -9.55
CA ARG A 122 -6.80 -6.33 -10.50
C ARG A 122 -6.45 -4.90 -10.91
N ASP A 123 -7.44 -4.10 -11.26
CA ASP A 123 -7.25 -2.70 -11.63
C ASP A 123 -6.72 -1.89 -10.44
N GLU A 124 -7.27 -2.11 -9.25
CA GLU A 124 -6.85 -1.42 -8.02
C GLU A 124 -5.44 -1.80 -7.56
N ILE A 125 -5.01 -3.05 -7.77
CA ILE A 125 -3.61 -3.45 -7.51
C ILE A 125 -2.64 -2.65 -8.40
N GLN A 126 -2.99 -2.43 -9.67
CA GLN A 126 -2.15 -1.64 -10.57
C GLN A 126 -2.08 -0.17 -10.13
N GLU A 127 -3.19 0.42 -9.70
CA GLU A 127 -3.20 1.79 -9.19
C GLU A 127 -2.42 1.93 -7.87
N LEU A 128 -2.56 0.98 -6.96
CA LEU A 128 -1.79 0.91 -5.71
C LEU A 128 -0.28 0.78 -5.99
N ASP A 129 0.10 -0.08 -6.95
CA ASP A 129 1.51 -0.24 -7.35
C ASP A 129 2.10 1.07 -7.89
N LYS A 130 1.35 1.82 -8.71
CA LYS A 130 1.77 3.14 -9.21
C LYS A 130 1.99 4.14 -8.06
N LEU A 131 1.09 4.16 -7.07
CA LEU A 131 1.22 5.06 -5.92
C LEU A 131 2.44 4.70 -5.05
N VAL A 132 2.67 3.41 -4.80
CA VAL A 132 3.85 2.96 -4.05
C VAL A 132 5.12 3.22 -4.84
N LYS A 133 5.12 3.03 -6.17
CA LYS A 133 6.26 3.39 -7.05
C LYS A 133 6.58 4.88 -6.95
N HIS A 134 5.59 5.75 -7.01
CA HIS A 134 5.78 7.19 -6.89
C HIS A 134 6.38 7.58 -5.53
N LEU A 135 5.90 6.97 -4.44
CA LEU A 135 6.50 7.15 -3.11
C LEU A 135 7.96 6.70 -3.07
N LEU A 136 8.31 5.59 -3.73
CA LEU A 136 9.70 5.13 -3.85
C LEU A 136 10.57 6.11 -4.64
N GLU A 137 10.04 6.72 -5.70
CA GLU A 137 10.73 7.76 -6.48
C GLU A 137 11.03 8.98 -5.60
N THR A 138 10.04 9.44 -4.82
CA THR A 138 10.19 10.53 -3.85
C THR A 138 11.26 10.19 -2.79
N LEU A 139 11.20 8.99 -2.20
CA LEU A 139 12.20 8.55 -1.21
C LEU A 139 13.61 8.51 -1.81
N ASN A 140 13.76 7.97 -3.00
CA ASN A 140 15.08 7.90 -3.64
C ASN A 140 15.64 9.29 -3.97
N LYS A 141 14.80 10.24 -4.35
CA LYS A 141 15.18 11.64 -4.53
C LYS A 141 15.66 12.25 -3.21
N ILE A 142 14.91 12.06 -2.12
CA ILE A 142 15.32 12.55 -0.79
C ILE A 142 16.66 11.93 -0.39
N MET A 143 16.87 10.63 -0.63
CA MET A 143 18.16 9.96 -0.37
C MET A 143 19.31 10.61 -1.15
N GLU A 144 19.13 10.85 -2.45
CA GLU A 144 20.15 11.46 -3.31
C GLU A 144 20.54 12.87 -2.86
N GLU A 145 19.55 13.68 -2.43
CA GLU A 145 19.77 15.04 -1.95
C GLU A 145 20.39 15.10 -0.55
N ASN A 146 20.37 14.01 0.23
CA ASN A 146 20.75 13.98 1.65
C ASN A 146 21.86 12.96 1.98
N LEU A 147 22.74 12.67 1.02
CA LEU A 147 23.88 11.76 1.23
C LEU A 147 24.83 12.22 2.35
N HIS A 148 24.90 13.53 2.61
CA HIS A 148 25.77 14.17 3.61
C HIS A 148 24.99 14.88 4.72
N THR A 149 23.69 14.61 4.88
CA THR A 149 22.89 15.09 6.00
C THR A 149 23.07 14.13 7.17
N TYR A 150 23.99 14.47 8.09
CA TYR A 150 24.30 13.65 9.25
C TYR A 150 23.23 13.81 10.33
N MET A 151 22.87 12.71 10.96
CA MET A 151 21.86 12.69 12.05
C MET A 151 22.14 11.54 13.03
N PRO A 152 21.60 11.59 14.26
CA PRO A 152 21.67 10.44 15.15
C PRO A 152 20.77 9.32 14.65
N GLY A 153 21.25 8.09 14.60
CA GLY A 153 20.41 6.90 14.57
C GLY A 153 19.94 6.53 15.97
N PHE A 154 18.76 5.94 16.07
CA PHE A 154 18.12 5.61 17.33
C PHE A 154 17.86 4.12 17.48
N THR A 155 18.09 3.58 18.68
CA THR A 155 17.56 2.32 19.15
C THR A 155 16.90 2.55 20.51
N HIS A 156 15.75 1.97 20.78
CA HIS A 156 15.00 2.19 22.02
C HIS A 156 14.66 3.67 22.30
N LEU A 157 14.53 4.48 21.23
CA LEU A 157 14.42 5.95 21.28
C LEU A 157 15.62 6.64 21.98
N GLN A 158 16.73 5.94 22.15
CA GLN A 158 18.00 6.50 22.61
C GLN A 158 18.93 6.70 21.41
N LYS A 159 19.71 7.79 21.43
CA LYS A 159 20.75 8.02 20.44
C LYS A 159 21.78 6.87 20.47
N ALA A 160 22.08 6.32 19.33
CA ALA A 160 22.94 5.16 19.21
C ALA A 160 24.21 5.49 18.41
N GLN A 161 24.16 5.44 17.09
CA GLN A 161 25.29 5.73 16.21
C GLN A 161 24.90 6.80 15.20
N PRO A 162 25.87 7.60 14.68
CA PRO A 162 25.55 8.58 13.65
C PRO A 162 25.30 7.88 12.30
N ILE A 163 24.31 8.38 11.58
CA ILE A 163 23.90 7.92 10.25
C ILE A 163 23.72 9.12 9.32
N THR A 164 23.33 8.87 8.06
CA THR A 164 22.80 9.92 7.17
C THR A 164 21.29 9.83 7.04
N LEU A 165 20.65 10.94 6.70
CA LEU A 165 19.23 10.96 6.35
C LEU A 165 18.95 10.04 5.15
N ALA A 166 19.88 9.98 4.17
CA ALA A 166 19.79 9.03 3.05
C ALA A 166 19.69 7.57 3.53
N HIS A 167 20.51 7.19 4.53
CA HIS A 167 20.47 5.84 5.09
C HIS A 167 19.14 5.54 5.79
N HIS A 168 18.59 6.52 6.53
CA HIS A 168 17.31 6.38 7.20
C HIS A 168 16.16 6.21 6.20
N MET A 169 16.08 7.07 5.17
CA MET A 169 15.07 6.99 4.12
C MET A 169 15.18 5.71 3.29
N GLY A 170 16.42 5.21 3.11
CA GLY A 170 16.66 3.92 2.47
C GLY A 170 16.01 2.73 3.17
N ALA A 171 15.84 2.78 4.50
CA ALA A 171 15.13 1.75 5.22
C ALA A 171 13.63 1.71 4.83
N TYR A 172 12.98 2.86 4.69
CA TYR A 172 11.60 2.96 4.21
C TYR A 172 11.48 2.57 2.72
N PHE A 173 12.45 2.96 1.90
CA PHE A 173 12.50 2.51 0.51
C PHE A 173 12.44 0.98 0.41
N GLU A 174 13.25 0.27 1.18
CA GLU A 174 13.28 -1.20 1.19
C GLU A 174 11.96 -1.81 1.73
N MET A 175 11.26 -1.14 2.65
CA MET A 175 9.96 -1.58 3.13
C MET A 175 8.91 -1.52 2.01
N PHE A 176 8.75 -0.37 1.35
CA PHE A 176 7.76 -0.17 0.28
C PHE A 176 8.11 -0.94 -1.00
N LYS A 177 9.38 -1.18 -1.28
CA LYS A 177 9.82 -2.07 -2.35
C LYS A 177 9.31 -3.51 -2.15
N ARG A 178 9.36 -4.02 -0.91
CA ARG A 178 8.76 -5.32 -0.57
C ARG A 178 7.24 -5.31 -0.66
N ASP A 179 6.58 -4.16 -0.43
CA ASP A 179 5.13 -4.05 -0.59
C ASP A 179 4.71 -4.15 -2.06
N ARG A 180 5.46 -3.55 -2.99
CA ARG A 180 5.24 -3.76 -4.43
C ARG A 180 5.34 -5.24 -4.82
N SER A 181 6.34 -5.96 -4.30
CA SER A 181 6.47 -7.40 -4.54
C SER A 181 5.23 -8.18 -4.05
N ARG A 182 4.67 -7.81 -2.88
CA ARG A 182 3.41 -8.41 -2.39
C ARG A 182 2.25 -8.19 -3.35
N LEU A 183 2.07 -6.95 -3.84
CA LEU A 183 1.01 -6.62 -4.81
C LEU A 183 1.17 -7.42 -6.11
N SER A 184 2.39 -7.54 -6.63
CA SER A 184 2.71 -8.35 -7.81
C SER A 184 2.40 -9.83 -7.61
N ASP A 185 2.73 -10.39 -6.44
CA ASP A 185 2.45 -11.79 -6.11
C ASP A 185 0.94 -12.08 -6.06
N ILE A 186 0.16 -11.17 -5.50
CA ILE A 186 -1.31 -11.27 -5.46
C ILE A 186 -1.87 -11.24 -6.88
N TYR A 187 -1.43 -10.27 -7.68
CA TYR A 187 -1.83 -10.14 -9.08
C TYR A 187 -1.62 -11.46 -9.84
N GLY A 188 -0.44 -12.07 -9.75
CA GLY A 188 -0.14 -13.33 -10.43
C GLY A 188 -1.03 -14.48 -9.98
N ARG A 189 -1.32 -14.62 -8.69
CA ARG A 189 -2.18 -15.72 -8.18
C ARG A 189 -3.65 -15.53 -8.52
N MET A 190 -4.16 -14.30 -8.51
CA MET A 190 -5.57 -14.03 -8.74
C MET A 190 -5.97 -13.95 -10.21
N ASN A 191 -5.03 -13.82 -11.15
CA ASN A 191 -5.30 -13.51 -12.55
C ASN A 191 -5.84 -14.70 -13.35
N TYR A 192 -6.88 -15.38 -12.81
CA TYR A 192 -7.60 -16.46 -13.46
C TYR A 192 -9.10 -16.17 -13.49
N CYS A 193 -9.71 -16.35 -14.69
CA CYS A 193 -11.08 -15.98 -14.99
C CYS A 193 -12.11 -16.95 -14.41
N PRO A 194 -13.05 -16.51 -13.56
CA PRO A 194 -14.11 -17.35 -13.00
C PRO A 194 -15.29 -17.54 -13.96
N LEU A 195 -15.46 -16.69 -14.98
CA LEU A 195 -16.64 -16.68 -15.86
C LEU A 195 -16.84 -18.02 -16.57
N GLY A 196 -18.09 -18.45 -16.65
CA GLY A 196 -18.49 -19.75 -17.17
C GLY A 196 -18.55 -20.86 -16.12
N SER A 197 -18.26 -20.54 -14.85
CA SER A 197 -18.44 -21.47 -13.72
C SER A 197 -19.92 -21.64 -13.34
N GLY A 198 -20.80 -20.79 -13.84
CA GLY A 198 -22.21 -20.78 -13.48
C GLY A 198 -22.42 -20.53 -12.00
N ALA A 199 -23.44 -21.15 -11.40
CA ALA A 199 -23.67 -21.02 -9.98
C ALA A 199 -22.62 -21.75 -9.12
N LEU A 200 -22.12 -22.92 -9.61
CA LEU A 200 -21.08 -23.73 -8.97
C LEU A 200 -20.62 -24.94 -9.84
N ALA A 201 -21.42 -25.37 -10.81
CA ALA A 201 -21.22 -26.64 -11.54
C ALA A 201 -21.03 -26.40 -13.05
N GLY A 202 -20.73 -25.19 -13.48
CA GLY A 202 -20.69 -24.83 -14.89
C GLY A 202 -22.09 -24.78 -15.53
N THR A 203 -22.15 -25.08 -16.83
CA THR A 203 -23.38 -25.03 -17.61
C THR A 203 -23.37 -26.11 -18.70
N THR A 204 -24.52 -26.44 -19.22
CA THR A 204 -24.66 -27.38 -20.38
C THR A 204 -24.40 -26.72 -21.71
N TYR A 205 -24.26 -25.40 -21.78
CA TYR A 205 -23.87 -24.69 -22.99
C TYR A 205 -22.37 -24.90 -23.28
N PRO A 206 -21.96 -24.99 -24.56
CA PRO A 206 -20.56 -25.18 -24.93
C PRO A 206 -19.78 -23.85 -24.84
N LEU A 207 -19.63 -23.30 -23.65
CA LEU A 207 -18.90 -22.04 -23.42
C LEU A 207 -17.40 -22.22 -23.64
N ASP A 208 -16.78 -21.27 -24.34
CA ASP A 208 -15.32 -21.20 -24.52
C ASP A 208 -14.73 -20.30 -23.43
N ARG A 209 -14.41 -20.91 -22.27
CA ARG A 209 -13.87 -20.21 -21.11
C ARG A 209 -12.46 -19.66 -21.32
N GLU A 210 -11.64 -20.33 -22.16
CA GLU A 210 -10.30 -19.86 -22.53
C GLU A 210 -10.41 -18.57 -23.34
N TYR A 211 -11.34 -18.55 -24.30
CA TYR A 211 -11.58 -17.35 -25.08
C TYR A 211 -12.13 -16.20 -24.23
N SER A 212 -13.07 -16.44 -23.32
CA SER A 212 -13.54 -15.42 -22.40
C SER A 212 -12.41 -14.85 -21.54
N ALA A 213 -11.53 -15.71 -21.02
CA ALA A 213 -10.37 -15.30 -20.25
C ALA A 213 -9.42 -14.41 -21.07
N SER A 214 -9.14 -14.80 -22.32
CA SER A 214 -8.24 -14.04 -23.21
C SER A 214 -8.78 -12.65 -23.57
N LEU A 215 -10.10 -12.50 -23.72
CA LEU A 215 -10.74 -11.21 -24.02
C LEU A 215 -10.59 -10.19 -22.87
N MET A 216 -10.32 -10.66 -21.67
CA MET A 216 -10.16 -9.85 -20.44
C MET A 216 -8.74 -9.92 -19.87
N GLU A 217 -7.77 -10.42 -20.64
CA GLU A 217 -6.35 -10.47 -20.28
C GLU A 217 -6.05 -11.28 -19.00
N PHE A 218 -6.85 -12.34 -18.73
CA PHE A 218 -6.52 -13.32 -17.70
C PHE A 218 -5.53 -14.36 -18.25
N GLU A 219 -4.71 -14.93 -17.36
CA GLU A 219 -3.79 -16.05 -17.71
C GLU A 219 -4.52 -17.30 -18.21
N GLY A 220 -5.78 -17.47 -17.81
CA GLY A 220 -6.64 -18.57 -18.21
C GLY A 220 -7.89 -18.66 -17.36
N PRO A 221 -8.74 -19.68 -17.59
CA PRO A 221 -9.90 -19.93 -16.72
C PRO A 221 -9.47 -20.60 -15.41
N THR A 222 -10.27 -20.40 -14.35
CA THR A 222 -10.16 -21.21 -13.12
C THR A 222 -10.52 -22.67 -13.41
N LEU A 223 -9.84 -23.62 -12.73
CA LEU A 223 -9.93 -25.04 -13.06
C LEU A 223 -11.01 -25.82 -12.31
N ASN A 224 -11.64 -25.22 -11.29
CA ASN A 224 -12.77 -25.81 -10.56
C ASN A 224 -13.88 -24.78 -10.41
N SER A 225 -15.07 -25.09 -10.93
CA SER A 225 -16.20 -24.14 -10.98
C SER A 225 -16.82 -23.84 -9.61
N MET A 226 -16.66 -24.73 -8.63
CA MET A 226 -17.17 -24.53 -7.27
C MET A 226 -16.25 -23.60 -6.48
N ASP A 227 -14.94 -23.80 -6.55
CA ASP A 227 -13.92 -22.93 -6.00
C ASP A 227 -13.95 -21.54 -6.64
N SER A 228 -14.15 -21.50 -7.94
CA SER A 228 -14.18 -20.31 -8.78
C SER A 228 -15.14 -19.22 -8.27
N VAL A 229 -16.32 -19.62 -7.79
CA VAL A 229 -17.35 -18.70 -7.28
C VAL A 229 -17.23 -18.44 -5.77
N ALA A 230 -16.39 -19.20 -5.07
CA ALA A 230 -16.19 -19.14 -3.63
C ALA A 230 -14.87 -18.48 -3.23
N ASP A 231 -13.86 -18.46 -4.12
CA ASP A 231 -12.53 -17.93 -3.85
C ASP A 231 -12.59 -16.44 -3.43
N ARG A 232 -12.03 -16.18 -2.25
CA ARG A 232 -11.77 -14.83 -1.71
C ARG A 232 -10.35 -14.72 -1.15
N ASP A 233 -9.47 -15.68 -1.46
CA ASP A 233 -8.08 -15.68 -0.98
C ASP A 233 -7.35 -14.42 -1.45
N TYR A 234 -7.59 -13.98 -2.69
CA TYR A 234 -7.02 -12.75 -3.23
C TYR A 234 -7.47 -11.49 -2.50
N VAL A 235 -8.69 -11.47 -1.93
CA VAL A 235 -9.18 -10.36 -1.08
C VAL A 235 -8.44 -10.36 0.25
N ILE A 236 -8.28 -11.53 0.88
CA ILE A 236 -7.52 -11.69 2.14
C ILE A 236 -6.06 -11.29 1.94
N GLU A 237 -5.44 -11.75 0.86
CA GLU A 237 -4.06 -11.39 0.51
C GLU A 237 -3.90 -9.90 0.26
N LEU A 238 -4.83 -9.28 -0.50
CA LEU A 238 -4.81 -7.83 -0.73
C LEU A 238 -4.92 -7.06 0.58
N LEU A 239 -5.90 -7.37 1.42
CA LEU A 239 -6.10 -6.68 2.70
C LEU A 239 -4.91 -6.90 3.65
N SER A 240 -4.23 -8.04 3.57
CA SER A 240 -2.98 -8.29 4.29
C SER A 240 -1.83 -7.41 3.77
N ALA A 241 -1.69 -7.28 2.45
CA ALA A 241 -0.71 -6.37 1.84
C ALA A 241 -1.00 -4.91 2.19
N LEU A 242 -2.25 -4.47 2.09
CA LEU A 242 -2.70 -3.13 2.47
C LEU A 242 -2.45 -2.84 3.96
N SER A 243 -2.69 -3.83 4.83
CA SER A 243 -2.36 -3.73 6.26
C SER A 243 -0.85 -3.55 6.48
N THR A 244 -0.02 -4.22 5.69
CA THR A 244 1.45 -4.09 5.77
C THR A 244 1.91 -2.72 5.28
N ILE A 245 1.37 -2.21 4.17
CA ILE A 245 1.62 -0.84 3.67
C ILE A 245 1.26 0.18 4.75
N MET A 246 0.08 0.07 5.34
CA MET A 246 -0.36 0.99 6.40
C MET A 246 0.50 0.90 7.65
N MET A 247 1.02 -0.28 8.01
CA MET A 247 1.95 -0.44 9.11
C MET A 247 3.27 0.30 8.83
N HIS A 248 3.80 0.22 7.60
CA HIS A 248 4.99 0.96 7.20
C HIS A 248 4.74 2.48 7.21
N LEU A 249 3.61 2.94 6.67
CA LEU A 249 3.21 4.35 6.72
C LEU A 249 3.01 4.84 8.16
N SER A 250 2.42 4.02 9.04
CA SER A 250 2.21 4.35 10.44
C SER A 250 3.53 4.53 11.20
N ARG A 251 4.50 3.65 10.99
CA ARG A 251 5.84 3.77 11.58
C ARG A 251 6.55 5.03 11.09
N PHE A 252 6.49 5.31 9.80
CA PHE A 252 7.09 6.52 9.24
C PHE A 252 6.38 7.79 9.74
N SER A 253 5.06 7.76 9.83
CA SER A 253 4.26 8.85 10.42
C SER A 253 4.68 9.14 11.86
N GLU A 254 4.90 8.11 12.69
CA GLU A 254 5.37 8.26 14.06
C GLU A 254 6.70 9.00 14.12
N GLU A 255 7.67 8.62 13.28
CA GLU A 255 8.97 9.30 13.23
C GLU A 255 8.84 10.76 12.78
N ILE A 256 8.01 11.04 11.76
CA ILE A 256 7.76 12.43 11.31
C ILE A 256 7.13 13.26 12.44
N ILE A 257 6.19 12.70 13.19
CA ILE A 257 5.55 13.39 14.33
C ILE A 257 6.61 13.73 15.41
N ILE A 258 7.47 12.75 15.73
CA ILE A 258 8.59 12.96 16.68
C ILE A 258 9.54 14.03 16.12
N TRP A 259 9.95 13.94 14.87
CA TRP A 259 10.90 14.86 14.24
C TRP A 259 10.34 16.29 14.09
N ASN A 260 9.03 16.43 13.93
CA ASN A 260 8.36 17.74 13.83
C ASN A 260 8.10 18.37 15.20
N SER A 261 8.31 17.63 16.30
CA SER A 261 8.09 18.16 17.65
C SER A 261 9.05 19.31 17.98
N ASN A 262 8.64 20.16 18.95
CA ASN A 262 9.47 21.27 19.44
C ASN A 262 10.79 20.81 20.05
N GLU A 263 10.85 19.58 20.54
CA GLU A 263 12.01 18.95 21.16
C GLU A 263 13.03 18.48 20.14
N TYR A 264 12.58 17.85 19.03
CA TYR A 264 13.47 17.35 17.98
C TYR A 264 13.75 18.39 16.91
N ARG A 265 12.74 19.00 16.31
CA ARG A 265 12.84 20.03 15.25
C ARG A 265 13.69 19.59 14.04
N PHE A 266 13.70 18.31 13.72
CA PHE A 266 14.47 17.76 12.60
C PHE A 266 13.82 18.08 11.26
N VAL A 267 12.49 18.24 11.25
CA VAL A 267 11.71 18.53 10.04
C VAL A 267 10.73 19.67 10.27
N GLU A 268 10.38 20.33 9.18
CA GLU A 268 9.27 21.27 9.10
C GLU A 268 8.34 20.81 7.98
N ILE A 269 7.09 20.45 8.33
CA ILE A 269 6.07 20.07 7.37
C ILE A 269 5.59 21.33 6.66
N ASP A 270 5.33 21.24 5.35
CA ASP A 270 4.79 22.36 4.57
C ASP A 270 3.40 22.81 5.08
N ASP A 271 3.08 24.09 4.95
CA ASP A 271 1.80 24.65 5.39
C ASP A 271 0.60 23.99 4.69
N ALA A 272 0.77 23.53 3.46
CA ALA A 272 -0.26 22.84 2.71
C ALA A 272 -0.62 21.45 3.29
N TYR A 273 0.25 20.88 4.12
CA TYR A 273 0.09 19.56 4.76
C TYR A 273 0.01 19.64 6.29
N SER A 274 -0.30 20.82 6.83
CA SER A 274 -0.36 21.08 8.27
C SER A 274 -1.64 21.83 8.60
N THR A 275 -2.07 21.77 9.86
CA THR A 275 -3.14 22.64 10.36
C THR A 275 -2.66 23.52 11.53
N GLY A 276 -3.36 24.62 11.75
CA GLY A 276 -3.12 25.51 12.88
C GLY A 276 -4.09 25.23 14.03
N SER A 277 -4.01 26.08 15.04
CA SER A 277 -4.95 26.10 16.17
C SER A 277 -5.79 27.38 16.12
N SER A 278 -7.09 27.25 16.36
CA SER A 278 -8.00 28.40 16.44
C SER A 278 -7.73 29.32 17.64
N ILE A 279 -6.98 28.84 18.65
CA ILE A 279 -6.69 29.58 19.88
C ILE A 279 -5.19 29.86 20.06
N MET A 280 -4.32 29.05 19.46
CA MET A 280 -2.86 29.15 19.60
C MET A 280 -2.23 29.52 18.25
N PRO A 281 -1.97 30.79 17.94
CA PRO A 281 -1.54 31.22 16.61
C PRO A 281 -0.16 30.70 16.19
N GLN A 282 0.67 30.27 17.14
CA GLN A 282 1.99 29.70 16.90
C GLN A 282 1.99 28.19 16.61
N LYS A 283 0.84 27.52 16.80
CA LYS A 283 0.77 26.05 16.73
C LYS A 283 0.59 25.57 15.29
N LYS A 284 1.43 24.61 14.88
CA LYS A 284 1.37 23.91 13.60
C LYS A 284 1.38 22.40 13.86
N ASN A 285 0.35 21.70 13.42
CA ASN A 285 0.13 20.30 13.75
C ASN A 285 0.48 19.38 12.56
N PRO A 286 1.05 18.19 12.82
CA PRO A 286 1.35 17.19 11.81
C PRO A 286 0.13 16.28 11.50
N ASP A 287 -1.04 16.89 11.24
CA ASP A 287 -2.33 16.17 11.16
C ASP A 287 -2.35 15.05 10.11
N ILE A 288 -1.68 15.23 8.98
CA ILE A 288 -1.62 14.20 7.93
C ILE A 288 -0.92 12.95 8.46
N ALA A 289 0.24 13.11 9.11
CA ALA A 289 0.95 11.99 9.72
C ALA A 289 0.12 11.30 10.81
N GLU A 290 -0.58 12.08 11.65
CA GLU A 290 -1.46 11.55 12.70
C GLU A 290 -2.64 10.77 12.13
N LEU A 291 -3.31 11.30 11.09
CA LEU A 291 -4.44 10.63 10.44
C LEU A 291 -4.03 9.36 9.70
N VAL A 292 -2.88 9.37 9.01
CA VAL A 292 -2.33 8.16 8.37
C VAL A 292 -2.06 7.09 9.42
N ARG A 293 -1.41 7.44 10.54
CA ARG A 293 -1.20 6.54 11.68
C ARG A 293 -2.52 5.99 12.22
N GLY A 294 -3.53 6.85 12.41
CA GLY A 294 -4.85 6.46 12.94
C GLY A 294 -5.64 5.56 11.99
N LYS A 295 -5.62 5.84 10.67
CA LYS A 295 -6.35 5.06 9.64
C LYS A 295 -5.83 3.63 9.48
N THR A 296 -4.63 3.32 9.96
CA THR A 296 -4.07 1.95 9.98
C THR A 296 -5.02 0.96 10.65
N GLY A 297 -5.63 1.35 11.79
CA GLY A 297 -6.59 0.49 12.50
C GLY A 297 -7.84 0.15 11.67
N ARG A 298 -8.29 1.07 10.79
CA ARG A 298 -9.42 0.83 9.89
C ARG A 298 -9.12 -0.29 8.88
N VAL A 299 -7.93 -0.29 8.29
CA VAL A 299 -7.50 -1.33 7.32
C VAL A 299 -7.27 -2.68 8.01
N TYR A 300 -6.71 -2.68 9.23
CA TYR A 300 -6.61 -3.90 10.05
C TYR A 300 -7.98 -4.49 10.36
N GLY A 301 -8.96 -3.64 10.67
CA GLY A 301 -10.34 -4.06 10.88
C GLY A 301 -10.94 -4.75 9.66
N ALA A 302 -10.68 -4.26 8.45
CA ALA A 302 -11.13 -4.86 7.20
C ALA A 302 -10.53 -6.28 7.00
N LEU A 303 -9.22 -6.44 7.23
CA LEU A 303 -8.57 -7.77 7.17
C LEU A 303 -9.17 -8.75 8.18
N MET A 304 -9.37 -8.32 9.41
CA MET A 304 -9.97 -9.18 10.44
C MET A 304 -11.41 -9.55 10.11
N SER A 305 -12.16 -8.63 9.51
CA SER A 305 -13.54 -8.84 9.10
C SER A 305 -13.65 -9.92 8.02
N ILE A 306 -12.86 -9.83 6.94
CA ILE A 306 -12.91 -10.84 5.86
C ILE A 306 -12.48 -12.22 6.36
N LEU A 307 -11.43 -12.31 7.18
CA LEU A 307 -11.00 -13.57 7.79
C LEU A 307 -12.12 -14.19 8.62
N THR A 308 -12.87 -13.37 9.36
CA THR A 308 -13.99 -13.81 10.17
C THR A 308 -15.17 -14.25 9.32
N THR A 309 -15.49 -13.53 8.25
CA THR A 309 -16.56 -13.89 7.31
C THR A 309 -16.27 -15.24 6.65
N MET A 310 -15.07 -15.45 6.17
CA MET A 310 -14.73 -16.66 5.39
C MET A 310 -14.49 -17.93 6.22
N LYS A 311 -14.14 -17.81 7.50
CA LYS A 311 -13.65 -18.92 8.34
C LYS A 311 -14.55 -20.16 8.49
N GLY A 312 -15.81 -20.08 8.22
CA GLY A 312 -16.75 -21.18 8.58
C GLY A 312 -17.86 -21.42 7.58
N ILE A 313 -17.87 -20.73 6.44
CA ILE A 313 -18.87 -20.92 5.41
C ILE A 313 -18.58 -22.15 4.56
N PRO A 314 -19.61 -22.92 4.11
CA PRO A 314 -19.42 -24.07 3.23
C PRO A 314 -19.00 -23.65 1.82
N LEU A 315 -18.62 -24.65 0.98
CA LEU A 315 -18.23 -24.43 -0.40
C LEU A 315 -19.32 -23.78 -1.25
N ALA A 316 -18.91 -23.28 -2.40
CA ALA A 316 -19.67 -22.44 -3.32
C ALA A 316 -20.08 -21.09 -2.69
N TYR A 317 -21.04 -20.40 -3.29
CA TYR A 317 -21.43 -19.08 -2.85
C TYR A 317 -22.43 -19.12 -1.66
N ASN A 318 -22.17 -18.32 -0.66
CA ASN A 318 -23.08 -18.01 0.44
C ASN A 318 -23.23 -16.49 0.51
N LYS A 319 -24.40 -15.99 0.96
CA LYS A 319 -24.69 -14.55 1.03
C LYS A 319 -23.73 -13.77 1.95
N ASP A 320 -23.11 -14.46 2.91
CA ASP A 320 -22.01 -13.93 3.74
C ASP A 320 -20.90 -13.28 2.92
N MET A 321 -20.62 -13.82 1.73
CA MET A 321 -19.59 -13.29 0.83
C MET A 321 -19.94 -11.90 0.26
N GLN A 322 -21.16 -11.39 0.44
CA GLN A 322 -21.46 -10.01 0.08
C GLN A 322 -20.70 -9.00 0.94
N GLU A 323 -20.34 -9.39 2.16
CA GLU A 323 -19.52 -8.58 3.08
C GLU A 323 -18.07 -8.37 2.62
N ASP A 324 -17.63 -9.06 1.57
CA ASP A 324 -16.29 -8.90 0.99
C ASP A 324 -16.07 -7.52 0.35
N LYS A 325 -17.13 -6.84 -0.11
CA LYS A 325 -17.05 -5.65 -0.97
C LYS A 325 -16.81 -4.37 -0.19
N GLU A 326 -17.70 -4.00 0.72
CA GLU A 326 -17.63 -2.70 1.42
C GLU A 326 -16.30 -2.52 2.14
N LEU A 327 -15.87 -3.56 2.88
CA LEU A 327 -14.60 -3.52 3.62
C LEU A 327 -13.37 -3.44 2.70
N THR A 328 -13.43 -4.09 1.53
CA THR A 328 -12.33 -4.06 0.55
C THR A 328 -12.25 -2.72 -0.16
N PHE A 329 -13.38 -2.20 -0.61
CA PHE A 329 -13.46 -0.90 -1.26
C PHE A 329 -13.00 0.22 -0.33
N ASP A 330 -13.45 0.19 0.92
CA ASP A 330 -13.06 1.16 1.94
C ASP A 330 -11.57 1.10 2.27
N ALA A 331 -11.01 -0.09 2.41
CA ALA A 331 -9.58 -0.27 2.66
C ALA A 331 -8.72 0.23 1.50
N ILE A 332 -9.09 -0.09 0.26
CA ILE A 332 -8.40 0.37 -0.96
C ILE A 332 -8.41 1.90 -1.02
N ASP A 333 -9.59 2.53 -0.91
CA ASP A 333 -9.72 3.99 -0.96
C ASP A 333 -8.92 4.66 0.17
N THR A 334 -8.95 4.07 1.37
CA THR A 334 -8.18 4.57 2.52
C THR A 334 -6.69 4.53 2.25
N VAL A 335 -6.16 3.43 1.73
CA VAL A 335 -4.72 3.27 1.46
C VAL A 335 -4.27 4.16 0.31
N LYS A 336 -5.05 4.25 -0.78
CA LYS A 336 -4.77 5.18 -1.90
C LYS A 336 -4.69 6.63 -1.41
N GLY A 337 -5.65 7.07 -0.62
CA GLY A 337 -5.66 8.42 -0.04
C GLY A 337 -4.47 8.65 0.90
N CYS A 338 -4.11 7.67 1.74
CA CYS A 338 -2.96 7.77 2.63
C CYS A 338 -1.64 7.85 1.86
N LEU A 339 -1.43 7.00 0.84
CA LEU A 339 -0.22 7.02 0.01
C LEU A 339 -0.04 8.37 -0.70
N ALA A 340 -1.09 8.88 -1.35
CA ALA A 340 -1.04 10.13 -2.09
C ALA A 340 -0.75 11.34 -1.17
N LEU A 341 -1.43 11.43 -0.02
CA LEU A 341 -1.24 12.52 0.93
C LEU A 341 0.13 12.44 1.63
N PHE A 342 0.57 11.23 1.96
CA PHE A 342 1.86 11.00 2.61
C PHE A 342 3.03 11.37 1.69
N ASP A 343 2.97 10.94 0.42
CA ASP A 343 3.96 11.31 -0.60
C ASP A 343 4.05 12.82 -0.80
N GLY A 344 2.91 13.51 -0.94
CA GLY A 344 2.87 14.97 -1.04
C GLY A 344 3.47 15.65 0.19
N MET A 345 3.20 15.15 1.39
CA MET A 345 3.75 15.68 2.63
C MET A 345 5.29 15.54 2.67
N ILE A 346 5.84 14.35 2.40
CA ILE A 346 7.29 14.14 2.50
C ILE A 346 8.07 14.80 1.36
N SER A 347 7.48 14.93 0.17
CA SER A 347 8.12 15.58 -0.99
C SER A 347 8.30 17.09 -0.83
N THR A 348 7.52 17.72 0.04
CA THR A 348 7.55 19.17 0.34
C THR A 348 8.15 19.50 1.70
N MET A 349 8.43 18.48 2.52
CA MET A 349 8.97 18.63 3.86
C MET A 349 10.40 19.18 3.84
N LYS A 350 10.70 20.12 4.73
CA LYS A 350 12.05 20.67 4.90
C LYS A 350 12.80 19.89 5.98
N PHE A 351 13.99 19.45 5.65
CA PHE A 351 14.92 18.81 6.60
C PHE A 351 15.85 19.87 7.20
N ARG A 352 15.97 19.85 8.53
CA ARG A 352 16.80 20.78 9.30
C ARG A 352 18.17 20.15 9.54
N ASN A 353 19.01 20.16 8.50
CA ASN A 353 20.32 19.53 8.50
C ASN A 353 21.21 20.03 9.65
N ASP A 354 21.16 21.34 9.95
CA ASP A 354 21.84 21.98 11.05
C ASP A 354 21.48 21.38 12.41
N VAL A 355 20.19 21.19 12.66
CA VAL A 355 19.65 20.63 13.91
C VAL A 355 19.97 19.14 14.03
N MET A 356 19.83 18.40 12.92
CA MET A 356 20.15 16.97 12.87
C MET A 356 21.63 16.71 13.18
N GLU A 357 22.55 17.46 12.54
CA GLU A 357 23.98 17.32 12.74
C GLU A 357 24.41 17.71 14.16
N ASP A 358 23.86 18.83 14.68
CA ASP A 358 24.11 19.24 16.05
C ASP A 358 23.63 18.16 17.05
N SER A 359 22.43 17.61 16.81
CA SER A 359 21.92 16.52 17.66
C SER A 359 22.81 15.27 17.62
N ALA A 360 23.47 14.98 16.49
CA ALA A 360 24.37 13.82 16.36
C ALA A 360 25.66 13.98 17.20
N LYS A 361 26.10 15.20 17.46
CA LYS A 361 27.29 15.50 18.30
C LYS A 361 27.06 15.20 19.76
N HIS A 362 25.81 15.23 20.21
CA HIS A 362 25.45 15.05 21.61
C HIS A 362 24.93 13.63 21.88
N GLY A 363 25.28 13.08 23.06
CA GLY A 363 24.83 11.74 23.48
C GLY A 363 25.78 10.61 23.11
N PHE A 364 27.06 10.95 22.92
CA PHE A 364 28.14 9.98 22.71
C PHE A 364 27.93 9.01 21.54
N THR A 365 27.32 9.49 20.45
CA THR A 365 27.02 8.68 19.26
C THR A 365 28.28 8.11 18.60
N ASN A 366 29.43 8.75 18.85
CA ASN A 366 30.78 8.42 18.37
C ASN A 366 31.61 7.55 19.36
N ALA A 367 31.00 7.11 20.48
CA ALA A 367 31.72 6.30 21.47
C ALA A 367 32.23 4.96 20.92
N THR A 368 31.45 4.33 20.03
CA THR A 368 31.90 3.10 19.35
C THR A 368 33.14 3.35 18.49
N ASP A 369 33.20 4.49 17.82
CA ASP A 369 34.33 4.86 16.94
C ASP A 369 35.59 5.15 17.77
N ALA A 370 35.44 5.70 19.00
CA ALA A 370 36.54 5.82 19.95
C ALA A 370 37.06 4.44 20.43
N ALA A 371 36.17 3.44 20.59
CA ALA A 371 36.60 2.09 20.90
C ALA A 371 37.33 1.44 19.70
N ASP A 372 36.81 1.61 18.50
CA ASP A 372 37.43 1.12 17.26
C ASP A 372 38.82 1.78 17.02
N TYR A 373 38.96 3.06 17.38
CA TYR A 373 40.25 3.75 17.37
C TYR A 373 41.29 3.01 18.22
N LEU A 374 40.94 2.69 19.47
CA LEU A 374 41.80 1.95 20.39
C LEU A 374 42.12 0.55 19.87
N VAL A 375 41.17 -0.14 19.29
CA VAL A 375 41.37 -1.47 18.68
C VAL A 375 42.39 -1.40 17.54
N ASN A 376 42.28 -0.37 16.69
CA ASN A 376 43.24 -0.12 15.61
C ASN A 376 44.67 0.21 16.11
N HIS A 377 44.80 0.66 17.36
CA HIS A 377 46.06 0.90 18.06
C HIS A 377 46.49 -0.29 18.94
N GLY A 378 45.92 -1.50 18.75
CA GLY A 378 46.34 -2.74 19.36
C GLY A 378 45.70 -3.07 20.71
N VAL A 379 44.69 -2.30 21.15
CA VAL A 379 43.96 -2.59 22.39
C VAL A 379 42.90 -3.64 22.08
N PRO A 380 42.79 -4.73 22.86
CA PRO A 380 41.71 -5.70 22.69
C PRO A 380 40.29 -5.03 22.83
N PHE A 381 39.34 -5.44 22.01
CA PHE A 381 38.01 -4.79 21.97
C PHE A 381 37.33 -4.68 23.34
N ARG A 382 37.41 -5.70 24.20
CA ARG A 382 36.79 -5.65 25.54
C ARG A 382 37.43 -4.59 26.43
N ASP A 383 38.75 -4.43 26.32
CA ASP A 383 39.49 -3.42 27.09
C ASP A 383 39.19 -2.03 26.52
N ALA A 384 39.17 -1.88 25.19
CA ALA A 384 38.78 -0.66 24.51
C ALA A 384 37.38 -0.18 24.94
N HIS A 385 36.39 -1.10 24.94
CA HIS A 385 35.03 -0.81 25.40
C HIS A 385 35.01 -0.33 26.88
N GLY A 386 35.79 -0.97 27.75
CA GLY A 386 35.92 -0.57 29.16
C GLY A 386 36.57 0.81 29.32
N ILE A 387 37.59 1.14 28.50
CA ILE A 387 38.25 2.44 28.48
C ILE A 387 37.25 3.52 28.06
N VAL A 388 36.51 3.28 26.94
CA VAL A 388 35.53 4.25 26.43
C VAL A 388 34.36 4.43 27.42
N GLY A 389 33.95 3.38 28.12
CA GLY A 389 32.97 3.51 29.22
C GLY A 389 33.42 4.51 30.31
N ARG A 390 34.71 4.49 30.66
CA ARG A 390 35.27 5.49 31.63
C ARG A 390 35.34 6.89 31.02
N LEU A 391 35.66 7.02 29.70
CA LEU A 391 35.60 8.32 29.01
C LEU A 391 34.21 8.93 29.08
N VAL A 392 33.19 8.12 28.76
CA VAL A 392 31.78 8.58 28.81
C VAL A 392 31.37 9.02 30.22
N LEU A 393 31.74 8.26 31.25
CA LEU A 393 31.47 8.66 32.65
C LEU A 393 32.15 9.96 32.98
N TYR A 394 33.42 10.13 32.62
CA TYR A 394 34.19 11.35 32.83
C TYR A 394 33.54 12.57 32.16
N CYS A 395 33.10 12.39 30.91
CA CYS A 395 32.40 13.44 30.18
C CYS A 395 31.05 13.80 30.79
N LEU A 396 30.29 12.79 31.26
CA LEU A 396 29.01 13.03 31.95
C LEU A 396 29.20 13.82 33.26
N ASP A 397 30.23 13.51 34.06
CA ASP A 397 30.53 14.21 35.31
C ASP A 397 30.94 15.66 35.04
N LYS A 398 31.59 15.95 33.92
CA LYS A 398 32.01 17.30 33.52
C LYS A 398 30.96 18.05 32.70
N GLY A 399 29.94 17.38 32.19
CA GLY A 399 28.94 17.98 31.30
C GLY A 399 29.49 18.35 29.91
N ILE A 400 30.48 17.61 29.39
CA ILE A 400 31.11 17.79 28.08
C ILE A 400 30.93 16.58 27.19
N SER A 401 31.20 16.75 25.90
CA SER A 401 31.24 15.64 24.89
C SER A 401 32.68 15.12 24.72
N LEU A 402 32.84 13.97 24.00
CA LEU A 402 34.15 13.37 23.76
C LEU A 402 35.09 14.31 22.98
N ASP A 403 34.59 15.05 22.03
CA ASP A 403 35.37 15.99 21.20
C ASP A 403 35.81 17.27 21.96
N GLU A 404 35.23 17.52 23.12
CA GLU A 404 35.59 18.64 23.98
C GLU A 404 36.68 18.29 25.04
N MET A 405 37.01 17.01 25.20
CA MET A 405 38.11 16.58 26.08
C MET A 405 39.49 17.02 25.51
N SER A 406 40.39 17.46 26.39
CA SER A 406 41.76 17.68 26.02
C SER A 406 42.54 16.36 25.79
N LEU A 407 43.62 16.39 25.04
CA LEU A 407 44.43 15.18 24.81
C LEU A 407 45.08 14.67 26.10
N GLU A 408 45.39 15.56 27.03
CA GLU A 408 45.90 15.23 28.37
C GLU A 408 44.85 14.40 29.15
N GLU A 409 43.58 14.79 29.12
CA GLU A 409 42.49 14.06 29.79
C GLU A 409 42.27 12.68 29.13
N TYR A 410 42.38 12.59 27.82
CA TYR A 410 42.35 11.31 27.14
C TYR A 410 43.51 10.40 27.58
N LYS A 411 44.72 10.94 27.68
CA LYS A 411 45.93 10.20 28.05
C LYS A 411 45.93 9.78 29.52
N GLU A 412 45.26 10.51 30.40
CA GLU A 412 45.08 10.11 31.80
C GLU A 412 44.23 8.82 31.90
N ILE A 413 43.30 8.60 31.01
CA ILE A 413 42.44 7.39 31.00
C ILE A 413 43.14 6.27 30.25
N SER A 414 43.78 6.55 29.14
CA SER A 414 44.62 5.61 28.40
C SER A 414 45.74 6.31 27.60
N PRO A 415 47.03 5.95 27.82
CA PRO A 415 48.13 6.55 27.12
C PRO A 415 48.17 6.24 25.60
N VAL A 416 47.30 5.38 25.12
CA VAL A 416 47.24 5.02 23.69
C VAL A 416 46.62 6.11 22.82
N PHE A 417 45.85 7.04 23.41
CA PHE A 417 45.26 8.15 22.66
C PHE A 417 46.31 9.14 22.15
N GLU A 418 46.22 9.50 20.89
CA GLU A 418 47.00 10.54 20.26
C GLU A 418 46.10 11.62 19.63
N ASN A 419 46.69 12.68 19.05
CA ASN A 419 45.93 13.83 18.59
C ASN A 419 44.93 13.50 17.44
N ASP A 420 45.13 12.42 16.73
CA ASP A 420 44.27 11.94 15.65
C ASP A 420 42.94 11.35 16.13
N ILE A 421 42.74 11.20 17.46
CA ILE A 421 41.45 10.79 18.05
C ILE A 421 40.33 11.77 17.64
N TYR A 422 40.56 13.07 17.60
CA TYR A 422 39.56 14.06 17.25
C TYR A 422 39.05 13.91 15.83
N ASP A 423 39.92 13.55 14.87
CA ASP A 423 39.48 13.22 13.52
C ASP A 423 38.73 11.89 13.48
N ALA A 424 39.23 10.89 14.21
CA ALA A 424 38.63 9.57 14.24
C ALA A 424 37.18 9.57 14.77
N ILE A 425 36.87 10.40 15.78
CA ILE A 425 35.56 10.49 16.41
C ILE A 425 34.65 11.60 15.85
N SER A 426 35.14 12.37 14.86
CA SER A 426 34.26 13.37 14.24
C SER A 426 33.04 12.68 13.61
N ILE A 427 31.84 13.26 13.78
CA ILE A 427 30.59 12.65 13.28
C ILE A 427 30.69 12.31 11.79
N ARG A 428 31.32 13.18 11.02
CA ARG A 428 31.55 12.94 9.60
C ARG A 428 32.43 11.71 9.37
N THR A 429 33.57 11.60 10.02
CA THR A 429 34.48 10.46 9.88
C THR A 429 33.80 9.16 10.31
N CYS A 430 33.07 9.20 11.43
CA CYS A 430 32.29 8.06 11.93
C CYS A 430 31.33 7.50 10.87
N VAL A 431 30.62 8.37 10.17
CA VAL A 431 29.70 7.96 9.10
C VAL A 431 30.43 7.51 7.84
N GLU A 432 31.37 8.34 7.34
CA GLU A 432 32.02 8.11 6.02
C GLU A 432 32.91 6.87 5.99
N LYS A 433 33.47 6.44 7.12
CA LYS A 433 34.23 5.17 7.22
C LYS A 433 33.36 3.91 7.14
N ARG A 434 32.04 4.01 7.26
CA ARG A 434 31.11 2.88 7.16
C ARG A 434 30.74 2.62 5.70
N MET A 435 31.62 1.88 4.99
CA MET A 435 31.60 1.73 3.52
C MET A 435 31.02 0.39 3.04
N THR A 436 30.61 -0.51 3.94
CA THR A 436 30.00 -1.79 3.55
C THR A 436 28.65 -1.53 2.88
N ILE A 437 28.21 -2.43 2.00
CA ILE A 437 26.90 -2.29 1.33
C ILE A 437 25.77 -2.16 2.35
N GLY A 438 24.93 -1.16 2.19
CA GLY A 438 23.83 -0.86 3.12
C GLY A 438 24.22 -0.06 4.35
N ALA A 439 25.50 0.30 4.53
CA ALA A 439 25.96 1.17 5.61
C ALA A 439 25.77 2.66 5.28
N PRO A 440 25.81 3.58 6.28
CA PRO A 440 25.43 4.99 6.10
C PRO A 440 26.46 5.86 5.37
N GLY A 441 27.67 5.39 5.08
CA GLY A 441 28.68 6.19 4.38
C GLY A 441 28.19 6.66 3.02
N SER A 442 28.50 7.90 2.65
CA SER A 442 27.94 8.56 1.47
C SER A 442 28.19 7.78 0.17
N GLU A 443 29.40 7.22 -0.02
CA GLU A 443 29.72 6.40 -1.19
C GLU A 443 28.97 5.05 -1.20
N ALA A 444 28.69 4.46 -0.03
CA ALA A 444 27.86 3.27 0.06
C ALA A 444 26.40 3.60 -0.29
N MET A 445 25.87 4.69 0.24
CA MET A 445 24.49 5.15 -0.05
C MET A 445 24.32 5.59 -1.51
N LYS A 446 25.32 6.24 -2.11
CA LYS A 446 25.29 6.59 -3.54
C LYS A 446 25.09 5.37 -4.43
N LYS A 447 25.76 4.25 -4.11
CA LYS A 447 25.56 2.99 -4.82
C LYS A 447 24.15 2.45 -4.66
N VAL A 448 23.58 2.57 -3.45
CA VAL A 448 22.19 2.16 -3.19
C VAL A 448 21.20 3.02 -3.98
N VAL A 449 21.40 4.34 -4.00
CA VAL A 449 20.57 5.27 -4.80
C VAL A 449 20.57 4.88 -6.29
N GLU A 450 21.74 4.55 -6.87
CA GLU A 450 21.83 4.12 -8.26
C GLU A 450 21.15 2.76 -8.51
N LEU A 451 21.27 1.81 -7.58
CA LEU A 451 20.53 0.53 -7.65
C LEU A 451 19.03 0.74 -7.58
N ASN A 452 18.56 1.67 -6.76
CA ASN A 452 17.16 2.04 -6.66
C ASN A 452 16.64 2.68 -7.95
N LYS A 453 17.40 3.59 -8.58
CA LYS A 453 17.06 4.17 -9.89
C LYS A 453 16.90 3.09 -10.95
N LYS A 454 17.83 2.14 -10.98
CA LYS A 454 17.74 1.00 -11.90
C LYS A 454 16.47 0.19 -11.65
N TYR A 455 16.19 -0.19 -10.40
CA TYR A 455 14.98 -0.91 -10.03
C TYR A 455 13.71 -0.17 -10.48
N LEU A 456 13.62 1.14 -10.24
CA LEU A 456 12.46 1.97 -10.61
C LEU A 456 12.27 2.11 -12.12
N SER A 457 13.35 2.04 -12.90
CA SER A 457 13.30 2.11 -14.37
C SER A 457 12.93 0.79 -15.05
N GLU A 458 13.19 -0.34 -14.39
CA GLU A 458 12.93 -1.69 -14.92
C GLU A 458 11.56 -2.26 -14.50
N ASN A 459 10.94 -1.66 -13.50
CA ASN A 459 9.69 -2.07 -12.90
C ASN A 459 8.74 -0.88 -12.73
#